data_68546583ff1cb91af616e884cf3e7c31
#
_entry.id   68546583ff1cb91af616e884cf3e7c31
#
_cell.length_a   1.000
_cell.length_b   1.000
_cell.length_c   1.000
_cell.angle_alpha   90.00
_cell.angle_beta   90.00
_cell.angle_gamma   90.00
#
_symmetry.space_group_name_H-M   'P 1'
#
loop_
_entity.id
_entity.type
_entity.pdbx_description
1 polymer ?
#
loop_
_entity_poly.entity_id
_entity_poly.type
_entity_poly.pdbx_seq_one_letter_code
_entity_poly.pdbx_strand_id
1 'polypeptide(L)'
;ILLLTLLWPKILKELTTKQIFIFFSVCFVSFGLLLIFLTSFAGRDDAGTVFKGAVQFNAGNFSLIKPGAYFFRYPHQLGLLSFERLVLYLIPLPVISVFYVLNLGMVIGMNYATWKITDELFSRPLVSRLAVIMSFGFLPLVFNIMFAYGLMYGLFFSSFAILFFLRYLRRGKARNAILSVAMLSLAYWVRSNNIILIIALSGILILLTLREKRYRYLLLVLAFFAFPLTLH
;
A
#
# COMPACT_ATOMS: atom_id res chain seq x y z
N ILE A 1 -10.43 -23.62 21.64
CA ILE A 1 -9.23 -23.73 20.79
C ILE A 1 -9.21 -25.10 20.08
N LEU A 2 -9.35 -26.24 20.79
CA LEU A 2 -9.32 -27.60 20.21
C LEU A 2 -10.40 -27.85 19.13
N LEU A 3 -11.63 -27.33 19.33
CA LEU A 3 -12.72 -27.42 18.36
C LEU A 3 -12.44 -26.63 17.06
N LEU A 4 -11.83 -25.48 17.20
CA LEU A 4 -11.40 -24.65 16.06
C LEU A 4 -10.31 -25.36 15.26
N THR A 5 -9.33 -26.01 15.89
CA THR A 5 -8.28 -26.75 15.18
C THR A 5 -8.78 -27.98 14.47
N LEU A 6 -9.85 -28.62 14.95
CA LEU A 6 -10.47 -29.79 14.32
C LEU A 6 -11.43 -29.43 13.16
N LEU A 7 -12.16 -28.33 13.29
CA LEU A 7 -13.11 -27.86 12.26
C LEU A 7 -12.44 -27.05 11.16
N TRP A 8 -11.31 -26.38 11.47
CA TRP A 8 -10.58 -25.49 10.57
C TRP A 8 -10.16 -26.14 9.23
N PRO A 9 -9.62 -27.38 9.19
CA PRO A 9 -9.28 -28.01 7.91
C PRO A 9 -10.50 -28.32 7.03
N LYS A 10 -11.65 -28.63 7.62
CA LYS A 10 -12.91 -28.85 6.88
C LYS A 10 -13.43 -27.55 6.29
N ILE A 11 -13.56 -26.51 7.10
CA ILE A 11 -14.00 -25.17 6.66
C ILE A 11 -13.09 -24.63 5.56
N LEU A 12 -11.78 -24.78 5.70
CA LEU A 12 -10.82 -24.35 4.67
C LEU A 12 -10.94 -25.13 3.36
N LYS A 13 -11.41 -26.37 3.37
CA LYS A 13 -11.62 -27.17 2.17
C LYS A 13 -12.90 -26.79 1.42
N GLU A 14 -13.94 -26.42 2.12
CA GLU A 14 -15.27 -26.15 1.56
C GLU A 14 -15.40 -24.72 1.02
N LEU A 15 -14.78 -23.72 1.67
CA LEU A 15 -14.88 -22.32 1.27
C LEU A 15 -13.89 -21.97 0.16
N THR A 16 -14.35 -21.20 -0.82
CA THR A 16 -13.47 -20.61 -1.84
C THR A 16 -12.63 -19.47 -1.25
N THR A 17 -11.45 -19.20 -1.84
CA THR A 17 -10.61 -18.06 -1.42
C THR A 17 -11.37 -16.74 -1.47
N LYS A 18 -12.28 -16.57 -2.44
CA LYS A 18 -13.13 -15.38 -2.57
C LYS A 18 -14.10 -15.23 -1.38
N GLN A 19 -14.75 -16.32 -0.96
CA GLN A 19 -15.66 -16.29 0.20
C GLN A 19 -14.91 -15.94 1.48
N ILE A 20 -13.75 -16.55 1.70
CA ILE A 20 -12.87 -16.24 2.84
C ILE A 20 -12.46 -14.76 2.81
N PHE A 21 -12.00 -14.26 1.66
CA PHE A 21 -11.62 -12.85 1.51
C PHE A 21 -12.78 -11.90 1.82
N ILE A 22 -13.97 -12.15 1.28
CA ILE A 22 -15.16 -11.31 1.52
C ILE A 22 -15.53 -11.33 3.01
N PHE A 23 -15.58 -12.51 3.62
CA PHE A 23 -15.91 -12.65 5.05
C PHE A 23 -14.97 -11.84 5.93
N PHE A 24 -13.65 -12.02 5.77
CA PHE A 24 -12.68 -11.29 6.57
C PHE A 24 -12.67 -9.77 6.24
N SER A 25 -12.93 -9.39 4.99
CA SER A 25 -13.06 -7.98 4.63
C SER A 25 -14.24 -7.33 5.35
N VAL A 26 -15.41 -7.98 5.40
CA VAL A 26 -16.58 -7.47 6.13
C VAL A 26 -16.29 -7.34 7.61
N CYS A 27 -15.71 -8.38 8.22
CA CYS A 27 -15.32 -8.34 9.65
C CYS A 27 -14.32 -7.20 9.92
N PHE A 28 -13.32 -7.05 9.06
CA PHE A 28 -12.30 -6.03 9.20
C PHE A 28 -12.85 -4.62 9.05
N VAL A 29 -13.75 -4.40 8.07
CA VAL A 29 -14.44 -3.11 7.88
C VAL A 29 -15.30 -2.78 9.10
N SER A 30 -16.12 -3.72 9.56
CA SER A 30 -16.99 -3.52 10.71
C SER A 30 -16.18 -3.15 11.95
N PHE A 31 -15.11 -3.89 12.23
CA PHE A 31 -14.23 -3.62 13.37
C PHE A 31 -13.48 -2.29 13.20
N GLY A 32 -12.95 -2.00 12.02
CA GLY A 32 -12.24 -0.76 11.73
C GLY A 32 -13.15 0.48 11.85
N LEU A 33 -14.39 0.40 11.37
CA LEU A 33 -15.37 1.48 11.55
C LEU A 33 -15.72 1.69 13.03
N LEU A 34 -15.92 0.61 13.79
CA LEU A 34 -16.12 0.71 15.24
C LEU A 34 -14.95 1.41 15.92
N LEU A 35 -13.71 1.06 15.58
CA LEU A 35 -12.54 1.76 16.11
C LEU A 35 -12.56 3.25 15.77
N ILE A 36 -12.84 3.61 14.51
CA ILE A 36 -12.88 5.00 14.05
C ILE A 36 -13.96 5.80 14.79
N PHE A 37 -15.15 5.23 15.01
CA PHE A 37 -16.26 5.91 15.65
C PHE A 37 -16.15 5.96 17.20
N LEU A 38 -15.58 4.93 17.81
CA LEU A 38 -15.47 4.84 19.27
C LEU A 38 -14.23 5.53 19.85
N THR A 39 -13.23 5.85 18.99
CA THR A 39 -12.00 6.48 19.43
C THR A 39 -11.85 7.88 18.85
N SER A 40 -11.70 8.87 19.72
CA SER A 40 -11.36 10.25 19.31
C SER A 40 -9.85 10.41 19.13
N PHE A 41 -9.25 9.61 18.24
CA PHE A 41 -7.81 9.67 18.02
C PHE A 41 -7.45 10.89 17.18
N ALA A 42 -6.64 11.78 17.72
CA ALA A 42 -6.05 12.89 16.97
C ALA A 42 -4.70 12.48 16.39
N GLY A 43 -4.40 12.94 15.18
CA GLY A 43 -3.08 12.73 14.58
C GLY A 43 -1.98 13.30 15.49
N ARG A 44 -0.98 12.46 15.79
CA ARG A 44 0.15 12.82 16.66
C ARG A 44 1.42 12.95 15.85
N ASP A 45 2.39 13.65 16.40
CA ASP A 45 3.74 13.80 15.87
C ASP A 45 3.78 14.16 14.39
N ASP A 46 4.57 13.49 13.62
CA ASP A 46 4.73 13.73 12.17
C ASP A 46 3.43 13.59 11.40
N ALA A 47 2.61 12.58 11.70
CA ALA A 47 1.33 12.36 11.04
C ALA A 47 0.37 13.55 11.22
N GLY A 48 0.29 14.07 12.45
CA GLY A 48 -0.50 15.26 12.75
C GLY A 48 0.04 16.52 12.07
N THR A 49 1.36 16.64 11.96
CA THR A 49 2.02 17.77 11.31
C THR A 49 1.80 17.78 9.81
N VAL A 50 1.92 16.60 9.15
CA VAL A 50 1.66 16.47 7.71
C VAL A 50 0.19 16.76 7.40
N PHE A 51 -0.75 16.20 8.17
CA PHE A 51 -2.17 16.48 8.00
C PHE A 51 -2.50 17.98 8.14
N LYS A 52 -2.02 18.64 9.22
CA LYS A 52 -2.18 20.09 9.42
C LYS A 52 -1.56 20.87 8.25
N GLY A 53 -0.40 20.45 7.78
CA GLY A 53 0.25 21.04 6.61
C GLY A 53 -0.62 20.92 5.35
N ALA A 54 -1.24 19.76 5.11
CA ALA A 54 -2.12 19.55 3.97
C ALA A 54 -3.34 20.49 4.01
N VAL A 55 -3.96 20.65 5.19
CA VAL A 55 -5.07 21.61 5.40
C VAL A 55 -4.61 23.04 5.16
N GLN A 56 -3.48 23.46 5.75
CA GLN A 56 -2.95 24.83 5.60
C GLN A 56 -2.59 25.15 4.16
N PHE A 57 -1.94 24.22 3.45
CA PHE A 57 -1.54 24.43 2.06
C PHE A 57 -2.75 24.51 1.11
N ASN A 58 -3.82 23.77 1.38
CA ASN A 58 -5.07 23.92 0.63
C ASN A 58 -5.76 25.27 0.92
N ALA A 59 -5.53 25.86 2.07
CA ALA A 59 -5.96 27.23 2.42
C ALA A 59 -4.98 28.34 1.94
N GLY A 60 -3.93 27.99 1.16
CA GLY A 60 -2.95 28.94 0.65
C GLY A 60 -1.85 29.35 1.64
N ASN A 61 -1.77 28.74 2.81
CA ASN A 61 -0.73 29.04 3.80
C ASN A 61 0.45 28.06 3.66
N PHE A 62 1.57 28.55 3.15
CA PHE A 62 2.81 27.79 2.91
C PHE A 62 3.90 28.04 3.98
N SER A 63 3.54 28.47 5.18
CA SER A 63 4.50 28.79 6.25
C SER A 63 5.40 27.61 6.64
N LEU A 64 4.90 26.37 6.53
CA LEU A 64 5.63 25.16 6.92
C LEU A 64 6.76 24.73 5.97
N ILE A 65 6.93 25.38 4.80
CA ILE A 65 8.09 25.18 3.90
C ILE A 65 9.15 26.28 4.03
N LYS A 66 8.93 27.31 4.85
CA LYS A 66 9.91 28.38 5.06
C LYS A 66 11.18 27.84 5.74
N PRO A 67 12.33 28.50 5.58
CA PRO A 67 13.56 28.13 6.27
C PRO A 67 13.32 27.91 7.79
N GLY A 68 13.79 26.77 8.29
CA GLY A 68 13.62 26.38 9.68
C GLY A 68 12.29 25.70 10.05
N ALA A 69 11.28 25.71 9.17
CA ALA A 69 10.00 25.04 9.39
C ALA A 69 10.08 23.53 9.10
N TYR A 70 8.98 22.80 9.39
CA TYR A 70 8.96 21.35 9.37
C TYR A 70 9.35 20.75 8.02
N PHE A 71 8.71 21.14 6.90
CA PHE A 71 8.98 20.54 5.59
C PHE A 71 10.30 21.01 4.99
N PHE A 72 10.86 22.11 5.45
CA PHE A 72 12.23 22.50 5.11
C PHE A 72 13.25 21.53 5.72
N ARG A 73 13.01 21.07 6.96
CA ARG A 73 13.88 20.09 7.65
C ARG A 73 13.65 18.66 7.15
N TYR A 74 12.42 18.34 6.75
CA TYR A 74 12.01 17.00 6.33
C TYR A 74 11.40 17.00 4.92
N PRO A 75 12.18 17.32 3.87
CA PRO A 75 11.68 17.44 2.51
C PRO A 75 11.09 16.14 1.96
N HIS A 76 11.56 14.99 2.45
CA HIS A 76 11.02 13.68 2.08
C HIS A 76 9.55 13.47 2.48
N GLN A 77 8.98 14.34 3.31
CA GLN A 77 7.56 14.31 3.68
C GLN A 77 6.68 15.08 2.66
N LEU A 78 7.25 15.82 1.71
CA LEU A 78 6.49 16.60 0.73
C LEU A 78 5.63 15.72 -0.18
N GLY A 79 6.08 14.52 -0.50
CA GLY A 79 5.29 13.56 -1.28
C GLY A 79 4.02 13.13 -0.53
N LEU A 80 4.15 12.77 0.75
CA LEU A 80 3.02 12.45 1.61
C LEU A 80 2.08 13.65 1.77
N LEU A 81 2.64 14.84 2.04
CA LEU A 81 1.88 16.09 2.11
C LEU A 81 1.04 16.32 0.85
N SER A 82 1.66 16.16 -0.33
CA SER A 82 0.99 16.36 -1.61
C SER A 82 -0.12 15.34 -1.84
N PHE A 83 0.09 14.09 -1.43
CA PHE A 83 -0.94 13.06 -1.45
C PHE A 83 -2.12 13.42 -0.55
N GLU A 84 -1.87 13.84 0.69
CA GLU A 84 -2.93 14.22 1.63
C GLU A 84 -3.67 15.48 1.16
N ARG A 85 -2.96 16.46 0.59
CA ARG A 85 -3.59 17.62 -0.07
C ARG A 85 -4.54 17.21 -1.19
N LEU A 86 -4.13 16.30 -2.06
CA LEU A 86 -4.96 15.79 -3.14
C LEU A 86 -6.23 15.13 -2.59
N VAL A 87 -6.10 14.30 -1.55
CA VAL A 87 -7.26 13.66 -0.90
C VAL A 87 -8.21 14.70 -0.33
N LEU A 88 -7.70 15.71 0.40
CA LEU A 88 -8.53 16.78 0.97
C LEU A 88 -9.11 17.73 -0.08
N TYR A 89 -8.47 17.86 -1.24
CA TYR A 89 -9.04 18.59 -2.37
C TYR A 89 -10.24 17.85 -2.98
N LEU A 90 -10.14 16.53 -3.12
CA LEU A 90 -11.22 15.70 -3.65
C LEU A 90 -12.35 15.47 -2.62
N ILE A 91 -12.01 15.39 -1.34
CA ILE A 91 -12.95 15.21 -0.23
C ILE A 91 -12.74 16.41 0.71
N PRO A 92 -13.47 17.52 0.53
CA PRO A 92 -13.24 18.77 1.24
C PRO A 92 -13.73 18.72 2.70
N LEU A 93 -13.34 17.68 3.41
CA LEU A 93 -13.61 17.47 4.84
C LEU A 93 -12.26 17.52 5.58
N PRO A 94 -11.90 18.64 6.25
CA PRO A 94 -10.62 18.80 6.92
C PRO A 94 -10.58 18.06 8.27
N VAL A 95 -10.98 16.78 8.25
CA VAL A 95 -10.99 15.88 9.41
C VAL A 95 -10.13 14.67 9.16
N ILE A 96 -9.28 14.34 10.11
CA ILE A 96 -8.29 13.26 9.97
C ILE A 96 -8.94 11.88 9.77
N SER A 97 -10.17 11.69 10.21
CA SER A 97 -10.92 10.43 10.04
C SER A 97 -11.14 10.05 8.58
N VAL A 98 -11.09 10.99 7.63
CA VAL A 98 -11.08 10.70 6.19
C VAL A 98 -9.93 9.76 5.83
N PHE A 99 -8.75 10.00 6.40
CA PHE A 99 -7.57 9.16 6.18
C PHE A 99 -7.66 7.82 6.90
N TYR A 100 -8.38 7.71 8.01
CA TYR A 100 -8.62 6.43 8.68
C TYR A 100 -9.54 5.54 7.85
N VAL A 101 -10.59 6.09 7.26
CA VAL A 101 -11.46 5.36 6.31
C VAL A 101 -10.67 4.98 5.05
N LEU A 102 -9.82 5.87 4.55
CA LEU A 102 -8.94 5.57 3.42
C LEU A 102 -7.98 4.43 3.75
N ASN A 103 -7.33 4.46 4.93
CA ASN A 103 -6.46 3.39 5.41
C ASN A 103 -7.18 2.04 5.47
N LEU A 104 -8.43 2.04 5.95
CA LEU A 104 -9.25 0.83 6.01
C LEU A 104 -9.44 0.21 4.62
N GLY A 105 -9.79 1.03 3.62
CA GLY A 105 -9.88 0.60 2.23
C GLY A 105 -8.54 0.11 1.66
N MET A 106 -7.43 0.78 2.01
CA MET A 106 -6.09 0.40 1.56
C MET A 106 -5.63 -0.95 2.15
N VAL A 107 -5.95 -1.24 3.41
CA VAL A 107 -5.67 -2.56 4.02
C VAL A 107 -6.41 -3.66 3.27
N ILE A 108 -7.69 -3.45 2.93
CA ILE A 108 -8.45 -4.44 2.14
C ILE A 108 -7.81 -4.64 0.77
N GLY A 109 -7.45 -3.54 0.10
CA GLY A 109 -6.78 -3.60 -1.21
C GLY A 109 -5.43 -4.32 -1.14
N MET A 110 -4.64 -4.08 -0.09
CA MET A 110 -3.37 -4.77 0.16
C MET A 110 -3.58 -6.27 0.40
N ASN A 111 -4.57 -6.67 1.20
CA ASN A 111 -4.91 -8.07 1.40
C ASN A 111 -5.42 -8.74 0.11
N TYR A 112 -6.15 -8.00 -0.73
CA TYR A 112 -6.50 -8.45 -2.09
C TYR A 112 -5.25 -8.65 -2.96
N ALA A 113 -4.30 -7.71 -2.94
CA ALA A 113 -3.05 -7.85 -3.67
C ALA A 113 -2.26 -9.06 -3.17
N THR A 114 -2.18 -9.30 -1.85
CA THR A 114 -1.55 -10.47 -1.24
C THR A 114 -2.18 -11.78 -1.74
N TRP A 115 -3.51 -11.86 -1.75
CA TRP A 115 -4.21 -12.99 -2.36
C TRP A 115 -3.76 -13.20 -3.82
N LYS A 116 -3.82 -12.14 -4.65
CA LYS A 116 -3.50 -12.25 -6.07
C LYS A 116 -2.02 -12.54 -6.33
N ILE A 117 -1.12 -12.02 -5.51
CA ILE A 117 0.31 -12.38 -5.54
C ILE A 117 0.48 -13.87 -5.27
N THR A 118 -0.22 -14.39 -4.27
CA THR A 118 -0.16 -15.81 -3.92
C THR A 118 -0.70 -16.70 -5.05
N ASP A 119 -1.81 -16.30 -5.71
CA ASP A 119 -2.34 -16.97 -6.89
C ASP A 119 -1.34 -16.96 -8.08
N GLU A 120 -0.59 -15.84 -8.24
CA GLU A 120 0.45 -15.76 -9.28
C GLU A 120 1.70 -16.60 -8.93
N LEU A 121 2.05 -16.79 -7.67
CA LEU A 121 3.24 -17.54 -7.26
C LEU A 121 2.98 -19.06 -7.11
N PHE A 122 1.81 -19.41 -6.59
CA PHE A 122 1.47 -20.78 -6.21
C PHE A 122 0.20 -21.24 -6.92
N SER A 123 0.23 -22.41 -7.53
CA SER A 123 -0.94 -23.01 -8.20
C SER A 123 -1.85 -23.79 -7.23
N ARG A 124 -1.77 -23.52 -5.93
CA ARG A 124 -2.49 -24.27 -4.88
C ARG A 124 -3.49 -23.37 -4.14
N PRO A 125 -4.80 -23.55 -4.30
CA PRO A 125 -5.83 -22.72 -3.64
C PRO A 125 -5.71 -22.67 -2.12
N LEU A 126 -5.22 -23.73 -1.49
CA LEU A 126 -5.01 -23.76 -0.04
C LEU A 126 -3.99 -22.70 0.42
N VAL A 127 -2.91 -22.50 -0.35
CA VAL A 127 -1.88 -21.51 -0.03
C VAL A 127 -2.49 -20.10 -0.08
N SER A 128 -3.30 -19.82 -1.10
CA SER A 128 -4.00 -18.51 -1.22
C SER A 128 -5.00 -18.27 -0.08
N ARG A 129 -5.73 -19.33 0.35
CA ARG A 129 -6.64 -19.23 1.49
C ARG A 129 -5.90 -18.92 2.80
N LEU A 130 -4.80 -19.63 3.06
CA LEU A 130 -3.95 -19.39 4.22
C LEU A 130 -3.33 -17.98 4.19
N ALA A 131 -2.83 -17.54 3.04
CA ALA A 131 -2.27 -16.20 2.89
C ALA A 131 -3.30 -15.11 3.20
N VAL A 132 -4.54 -15.24 2.71
CA VAL A 132 -5.64 -14.31 3.03
C VAL A 132 -5.90 -14.26 4.53
N ILE A 133 -6.05 -15.42 5.16
CA ILE A 133 -6.35 -15.51 6.60
C ILE A 133 -5.23 -14.87 7.41
N MET A 134 -3.97 -15.22 7.11
CA MET A 134 -2.82 -14.69 7.81
C MET A 134 -2.66 -13.18 7.61
N SER A 135 -2.97 -12.66 6.40
CA SER A 135 -2.86 -11.24 6.11
C SER A 135 -3.90 -10.40 6.88
N PHE A 136 -5.14 -10.88 7.01
CA PHE A 136 -6.14 -10.23 7.85
C PHE A 136 -5.87 -10.43 9.36
N GLY A 137 -5.25 -11.54 9.74
CA GLY A 137 -4.84 -11.83 11.11
C GLY A 137 -3.60 -11.06 11.59
N PHE A 138 -2.96 -10.28 10.71
CA PHE A 138 -1.80 -9.49 11.07
C PHE A 138 -2.21 -8.22 11.83
N LEU A 139 -2.35 -8.35 13.15
CA LEU A 139 -2.85 -7.33 14.06
C LEU A 139 -2.21 -5.93 13.92
N PRO A 140 -0.90 -5.77 13.62
CA PRO A 140 -0.33 -4.45 13.41
C PRO A 140 -1.06 -3.60 12.36
N LEU A 141 -1.66 -4.22 11.34
CA LEU A 141 -2.45 -3.48 10.34
C LEU A 141 -3.73 -2.87 10.91
N VAL A 142 -4.35 -3.54 11.87
CA VAL A 142 -5.55 -3.04 12.54
C VAL A 142 -5.25 -1.73 13.29
N PHE A 143 -4.16 -1.70 14.04
CA PHE A 143 -3.76 -0.50 14.79
C PHE A 143 -3.28 0.62 13.88
N ASN A 144 -2.69 0.29 12.72
CA ASN A 144 -2.26 1.30 11.75
C ASN A 144 -3.42 1.95 10.97
N ILE A 145 -4.66 1.46 11.07
CA ILE A 145 -5.83 2.15 10.47
C ILE A 145 -5.94 3.57 11.01
N MET A 146 -5.72 3.75 12.32
CA MET A 146 -5.81 5.05 13.02
C MET A 146 -4.55 5.91 12.87
N PHE A 147 -3.60 5.52 12.03
CA PHE A 147 -2.35 6.24 11.81
C PHE A 147 -2.28 6.75 10.36
N ALA A 148 -2.73 8.01 10.15
CA ALA A 148 -2.67 8.68 8.86
C ALA A 148 -1.23 9.07 8.53
N TYR A 149 -0.47 8.15 7.94
CA TYR A 149 0.93 8.35 7.59
C TYR A 149 1.34 7.48 6.39
N GLY A 150 2.37 7.87 5.68
CA GLY A 150 2.81 7.24 4.43
C GLY A 150 3.06 5.72 4.45
N LEU A 151 3.08 5.09 5.64
CA LEU A 151 3.28 3.64 5.75
C LEU A 151 2.19 2.85 5.05
N MET A 152 0.92 3.14 5.34
CA MET A 152 -0.21 2.38 4.77
C MET A 152 -0.34 2.60 3.26
N TYR A 153 -0.19 3.85 2.82
CA TYR A 153 -0.22 4.22 1.40
C TYR A 153 0.93 3.57 0.64
N GLY A 154 2.15 3.64 1.22
CA GLY A 154 3.33 3.01 0.65
C GLY A 154 3.19 1.49 0.50
N LEU A 155 2.69 0.80 1.54
CA LEU A 155 2.45 -0.65 1.51
C LEU A 155 1.37 -1.04 0.49
N PHE A 156 0.28 -0.27 0.39
CA PHE A 156 -0.76 -0.51 -0.59
C PHE A 156 -0.21 -0.43 -2.02
N PHE A 157 0.42 0.68 -2.38
CA PHE A 157 1.00 0.85 -3.71
C PHE A 157 2.10 -0.15 -4.00
N SER A 158 2.97 -0.47 -3.03
CA SER A 158 4.01 -1.49 -3.15
C SER A 158 3.45 -2.88 -3.43
N SER A 159 2.37 -3.26 -2.75
CA SER A 159 1.71 -4.56 -2.96
C SER A 159 1.16 -4.70 -4.38
N PHE A 160 0.54 -3.65 -4.91
CA PHE A 160 0.06 -3.63 -6.29
C PHE A 160 1.22 -3.56 -7.30
N ALA A 161 2.31 -2.83 -7.00
CA ALA A 161 3.52 -2.83 -7.82
C ALA A 161 4.08 -4.24 -8.00
N ILE A 162 4.21 -5.00 -6.90
CA ILE A 162 4.66 -6.39 -6.91
C ILE A 162 3.69 -7.27 -7.71
N LEU A 163 2.38 -7.13 -7.51
CA LEU A 163 1.38 -7.90 -8.24
C LEU A 163 1.49 -7.69 -9.75
N PHE A 164 1.58 -6.44 -10.20
CA PHE A 164 1.70 -6.13 -11.62
C PHE A 164 3.07 -6.52 -12.18
N PHE A 165 4.13 -6.43 -11.39
CA PHE A 165 5.46 -6.92 -11.76
C PHE A 165 5.44 -8.44 -12.03
N LEU A 166 4.88 -9.24 -11.12
CA LEU A 166 4.75 -10.68 -11.31
C LEU A 166 3.90 -11.03 -12.53
N ARG A 167 2.79 -10.31 -12.74
CA ARG A 167 1.97 -10.48 -13.95
C ARG A 167 2.70 -10.13 -15.24
N TYR A 168 3.58 -9.12 -15.20
CA TYR A 168 4.43 -8.79 -16.33
C TYR A 168 5.42 -9.91 -16.63
N LEU A 169 6.10 -10.43 -15.61
CA LEU A 169 7.05 -11.54 -15.79
C LEU A 169 6.35 -12.77 -16.38
N ARG A 170 5.14 -13.10 -15.94
CA ARG A 170 4.41 -14.30 -16.41
C ARG A 170 3.75 -14.13 -17.78
N ARG A 171 3.17 -12.97 -18.05
CA ARG A 171 2.31 -12.77 -19.23
C ARG A 171 2.94 -11.89 -20.30
N GLY A 172 4.03 -11.19 -20.01
CA GLY A 172 4.75 -10.30 -20.94
C GLY A 172 3.97 -9.06 -21.41
N LYS A 173 2.79 -8.76 -20.84
CA LYS A 173 1.94 -7.65 -21.28
C LYS A 173 2.50 -6.32 -20.82
N ALA A 174 2.76 -5.38 -21.74
CA ALA A 174 3.28 -4.03 -21.43
C ALA A 174 2.42 -3.27 -20.43
N ARG A 175 1.08 -3.42 -20.46
CA ARG A 175 0.17 -2.83 -19.47
C ARG A 175 0.58 -3.15 -18.03
N ASN A 176 0.99 -4.39 -17.75
CA ASN A 176 1.40 -4.77 -16.40
C ASN A 176 2.74 -4.13 -15.99
N ALA A 177 3.67 -3.94 -16.95
CA ALA A 177 4.90 -3.19 -16.69
C ALA A 177 4.59 -1.73 -16.34
N ILE A 178 3.76 -1.06 -17.14
CA ILE A 178 3.33 0.34 -16.91
C ILE A 178 2.65 0.48 -15.54
N LEU A 179 1.71 -0.42 -15.21
CA LEU A 179 1.03 -0.39 -13.92
C LEU A 179 1.99 -0.65 -12.75
N SER A 180 2.98 -1.54 -12.93
CA SER A 180 4.00 -1.78 -11.91
C SER A 180 4.84 -0.52 -11.67
N VAL A 181 5.31 0.15 -12.74
CA VAL A 181 6.06 1.42 -12.63
C VAL A 181 5.21 2.49 -11.95
N ALA A 182 3.97 2.68 -12.37
CA ALA A 182 3.07 3.69 -11.80
C ALA A 182 2.84 3.46 -10.30
N MET A 183 2.52 2.22 -9.90
CA MET A 183 2.31 1.89 -8.48
C MET A 183 3.59 2.05 -7.65
N LEU A 184 4.75 1.67 -8.21
CA LEU A 184 6.03 1.82 -7.53
C LEU A 184 6.42 3.30 -7.37
N SER A 185 6.14 4.13 -8.38
CA SER A 185 6.33 5.58 -8.31
C SER A 185 5.45 6.22 -7.25
N LEU A 186 4.17 5.84 -7.17
CA LEU A 186 3.26 6.30 -6.11
C LEU A 186 3.72 5.83 -4.73
N ALA A 187 4.22 4.60 -4.61
CA ALA A 187 4.75 4.08 -3.35
C ALA A 187 5.95 4.92 -2.87
N TYR A 188 6.89 5.23 -3.78
CA TYR A 188 8.06 6.04 -3.49
C TYR A 188 7.68 7.50 -3.17
N TRP A 189 6.75 8.07 -3.93
CA TRP A 189 6.27 9.43 -3.75
C TRP A 189 5.68 9.65 -2.36
N VAL A 190 4.81 8.76 -1.88
CA VAL A 190 4.22 8.88 -0.54
C VAL A 190 5.18 8.47 0.58
N ARG A 191 6.20 7.66 0.27
CA ARG A 191 7.20 7.20 1.25
C ARG A 191 8.51 6.83 0.57
N SER A 192 9.50 7.67 0.69
CA SER A 192 10.82 7.52 0.05
C SER A 192 11.55 6.22 0.42
N ASN A 193 11.28 5.63 1.59
CA ASN A 193 11.85 4.32 1.97
C ASN A 193 11.50 3.18 1.00
N ASN A 194 10.48 3.35 0.14
CA ASN A 194 10.16 2.38 -0.91
C ASN A 194 11.22 2.31 -2.04
N ILE A 195 12.28 3.14 -1.98
CA ILE A 195 13.49 2.97 -2.79
C ILE A 195 14.08 1.56 -2.66
N ILE A 196 13.95 0.94 -1.50
CA ILE A 196 14.40 -0.44 -1.24
C ILE A 196 13.68 -1.42 -2.17
N LEU A 197 12.37 -1.24 -2.38
CA LEU A 197 11.60 -2.09 -3.30
C LEU A 197 12.02 -1.84 -4.76
N ILE A 198 12.30 -0.58 -5.14
CA ILE A 198 12.83 -0.24 -6.47
C ILE A 198 14.12 -1.01 -6.73
N ILE A 199 15.07 -0.97 -5.79
CA ILE A 199 16.34 -1.67 -5.89
C ILE A 199 16.13 -3.18 -5.98
N ALA A 200 15.26 -3.75 -5.13
CA ALA A 200 14.98 -5.19 -5.12
C ALA A 200 14.38 -5.69 -6.45
N LEU A 201 13.35 -5.03 -6.96
CA LEU A 201 12.72 -5.41 -8.23
C LEU A 201 13.66 -5.21 -9.42
N SER A 202 14.47 -4.15 -9.41
CA SER A 202 15.50 -3.90 -10.42
C SER A 202 16.59 -4.99 -10.40
N GLY A 203 17.03 -5.41 -9.22
CA GLY A 203 17.97 -6.51 -9.06
C GLY A 203 17.44 -7.82 -9.67
N ILE A 204 16.16 -8.13 -9.43
CA ILE A 204 15.50 -9.30 -10.05
C ILE A 204 15.52 -9.19 -11.59
N LEU A 205 15.19 -8.01 -12.14
CA LEU A 205 15.19 -7.81 -13.60
C LEU A 205 16.58 -7.92 -14.21
N ILE A 206 17.61 -7.43 -13.54
CA ILE A 206 19.01 -7.54 -13.97
C ILE A 206 19.40 -9.02 -14.01
N LEU A 207 19.13 -9.78 -12.94
CA LEU A 207 19.42 -11.21 -12.89
C LEU A 207 18.68 -11.99 -14.01
N LEU A 208 17.41 -11.67 -14.26
CA LEU A 208 16.64 -12.26 -15.35
C LEU A 208 17.20 -11.86 -16.72
N THR A 209 17.68 -10.62 -16.88
CA THR A 209 18.34 -10.18 -18.13
C THR A 209 19.57 -11.02 -18.43
N LEU A 210 20.43 -11.22 -17.43
CA LEU A 210 21.66 -12.01 -17.56
C LEU A 210 21.35 -13.47 -17.87
N ARG A 211 20.34 -14.05 -17.22
CA ARG A 211 19.94 -15.46 -17.41
C ARG A 211 19.25 -15.72 -18.75
N GLU A 212 18.28 -14.85 -19.12
CA GLU A 212 17.39 -15.08 -20.26
C GLU A 212 17.83 -14.31 -21.52
N LYS A 213 18.86 -13.44 -21.41
CA LYS A 213 19.34 -12.55 -22.47
C LYS A 213 18.25 -11.63 -23.05
N ARG A 214 17.25 -11.25 -22.23
CA ARG A 214 16.12 -10.41 -22.63
C ARG A 214 16.35 -8.95 -22.23
N TYR A 215 17.01 -8.18 -23.06
CA TYR A 215 17.37 -6.78 -22.81
C TYR A 215 16.18 -5.84 -22.54
N ARG A 216 14.94 -6.22 -22.92
CA ARG A 216 13.71 -5.47 -22.59
C ARG A 216 13.52 -5.25 -21.10
N TYR A 217 14.07 -6.08 -20.23
CA TYR A 217 14.01 -5.90 -18.78
C TYR A 217 14.83 -4.70 -18.31
N LEU A 218 15.90 -4.32 -19.03
CA LEU A 218 16.70 -3.12 -18.71
C LEU A 218 15.90 -1.84 -18.91
N LEU A 219 15.02 -1.80 -19.92
CA LEU A 219 14.12 -0.65 -20.11
C LEU A 219 13.18 -0.47 -18.89
N LEU A 220 12.72 -1.58 -18.31
CA LEU A 220 11.88 -1.51 -17.10
C LEU A 220 12.69 -1.10 -15.88
N VAL A 221 13.95 -1.53 -15.76
CA VAL A 221 14.87 -1.05 -14.71
C VAL A 221 15.03 0.46 -14.82
N LEU A 222 15.31 0.98 -16.02
CA LEU A 222 15.43 2.42 -16.24
C LEU A 222 14.13 3.15 -15.86
N ALA A 223 12.97 2.61 -16.23
CA ALA A 223 11.68 3.18 -15.87
C ALA A 223 11.44 3.19 -14.36
N PHE A 224 11.86 2.15 -13.62
CA PHE A 224 11.74 2.08 -12.16
C PHE A 224 12.54 3.15 -11.43
N PHE A 225 13.64 3.65 -12.01
CA PHE A 225 14.40 4.76 -11.44
C PHE A 225 13.94 6.12 -11.98
N ALA A 226 13.72 6.24 -13.30
CA ALA A 226 13.39 7.51 -13.90
C ALA A 226 12.09 8.11 -13.36
N PHE A 227 10.97 7.36 -13.38
CA PHE A 227 9.67 7.88 -12.99
C PHE A 227 9.56 8.26 -11.49
N PRO A 228 10.00 7.43 -10.53
CA PRO A 228 9.96 7.83 -9.13
C PRO A 228 10.80 9.06 -8.82
N LEU A 229 11.98 9.18 -9.43
CA LEU A 229 12.88 10.32 -9.19
C LEU A 229 12.36 11.64 -9.76
N THR A 230 11.50 11.62 -10.78
CA THR A 230 10.87 12.85 -11.32
C THR A 230 9.72 13.36 -10.45
N LEU A 231 9.24 12.58 -9.50
CA LEU A 231 8.16 12.96 -8.58
C LEU A 231 8.68 13.58 -7.27
N HIS A 232 9.98 13.61 -7.06
CA HIS A 232 10.66 14.15 -5.90
C HIS A 232 11.39 15.43 -6.22
#